data_d422b11d83293d069d21dc30796e206b
#
_entry.id   d422b11d83293d069d21dc30796e206b
#
_cell.length_a   1.000
_cell.length_b   1.000
_cell.length_c   1.000
_cell.angle_alpha   90.00
_cell.angle_beta   90.00
_cell.angle_gamma   90.00
#
_symmetry.space_group_name_H-M   'P 1'
#
loop_
_entity.id
_entity.type
_entity.pdbx_description
1 polymer ?
#
loop_
_entity_poly.entity_id
_entity_poly.type
_entity_poly.pdbx_seq_one_letter_code
_entity_poly.pdbx_strand_id
1 'polypeptide(L)'
;MGRTILLPLYIYPMWWLGEPGYQWPRVARAAQTAEIWAIINPASGPGGPPNSDYQRGLSDLRAAGIFMLGYVWTNYGAKPLSDVKAEVDVYAEYFIPYGVRGIFYDGVNSSAAWLPYYRELYAYAKEKGFAQVVLNPGTTIDEDYLREGVGDVIVVFEDNYTNFLAHTFPDYVRRYPKERFAILVWGVPDLSAAEEVLRRTPFIGFVHCTDDTPPNEWDTLPSYWEGWAELLRQSLYYVP
;
A
#
# COMPACT_ATOMS: atom_id res chain seq x y z
N MET A 1 9.28 -0.08 -16.66
CA MET A 1 9.33 -0.66 -15.30
C MET A 1 8.15 -1.60 -15.13
N GLY A 2 8.31 -2.67 -14.36
CA GLY A 2 7.24 -3.58 -14.01
C GLY A 2 6.16 -2.96 -13.15
N ARG A 3 5.30 -3.82 -12.62
CA ARG A 3 4.36 -3.43 -11.58
C ARG A 3 4.87 -3.87 -10.22
N THR A 4 4.50 -3.12 -9.19
CA THR A 4 4.87 -3.34 -7.80
C THR A 4 3.65 -3.86 -7.02
N ILE A 5 3.84 -4.82 -6.14
CA ILE A 5 2.80 -5.21 -5.17
C ILE A 5 2.72 -4.14 -4.10
N LEU A 6 1.57 -3.48 -3.95
CA LEU A 6 1.28 -2.65 -2.77
C LEU A 6 0.51 -3.50 -1.76
N LEU A 7 1.21 -4.08 -0.81
CA LEU A 7 0.67 -5.08 0.12
C LEU A 7 0.22 -4.43 1.44
N PRO A 8 -1.08 -4.36 1.74
CA PRO A 8 -1.55 -4.11 3.10
C PRO A 8 -1.17 -5.31 3.99
N LEU A 9 -0.05 -5.22 4.71
CA LEU A 9 0.44 -6.29 5.58
C LEU A 9 -0.12 -6.10 6.99
N TYR A 10 -1.46 -6.23 7.13
CA TYR A 10 -2.15 -6.08 8.42
C TYR A 10 -2.17 -7.39 9.21
N ILE A 11 -1.08 -8.14 9.09
CA ILE A 11 -0.86 -9.45 9.72
C ILE A 11 0.15 -9.26 10.83
N TYR A 12 -0.21 -9.62 12.08
CA TYR A 12 0.73 -9.55 13.19
C TYR A 12 1.92 -10.51 12.95
N PRO A 13 3.17 -10.12 13.25
CA PRO A 13 4.35 -10.95 13.02
C PRO A 13 4.50 -12.05 14.07
N MET A 14 3.67 -13.09 14.01
CA MET A 14 3.59 -14.22 14.96
C MET A 14 4.69 -15.25 14.72
N TRP A 15 5.96 -14.85 14.85
CA TRP A 15 7.12 -15.69 14.52
C TRP A 15 7.19 -17.01 15.30
N TRP A 16 6.60 -17.08 16.50
CA TRP A 16 6.57 -18.30 17.32
C TRP A 16 5.68 -19.40 16.77
N LEU A 17 4.80 -19.12 15.84
CA LEU A 17 3.95 -20.14 15.18
C LEU A 17 4.71 -20.95 14.13
N GLY A 18 5.83 -20.41 13.61
CA GLY A 18 6.43 -20.96 12.40
C GLY A 18 5.51 -20.89 11.18
N GLU A 19 5.98 -21.34 10.03
CA GLU A 19 5.15 -21.42 8.83
C GLU A 19 4.22 -22.66 8.89
N PRO A 20 2.97 -22.57 8.39
CA PRO A 20 2.39 -21.45 7.64
C PRO A 20 1.77 -20.34 8.48
N GLY A 21 1.69 -20.45 9.80
CA GLY A 21 1.07 -19.47 10.67
C GLY A 21 1.81 -18.13 10.68
N TYR A 22 3.13 -18.13 10.59
CA TYR A 22 3.94 -16.93 10.40
C TYR A 22 4.10 -16.64 8.91
N GLN A 23 3.40 -15.63 8.40
CA GLN A 23 3.33 -15.35 6.96
C GLN A 23 4.41 -14.39 6.43
N TRP A 24 5.06 -13.60 7.27
CA TRP A 24 6.06 -12.60 6.86
C TRP A 24 7.26 -13.20 6.10
N PRO A 25 7.77 -14.40 6.40
CA PRO A 25 8.80 -15.04 5.58
C PRO A 25 8.37 -15.32 4.14
N ARG A 26 7.08 -15.59 3.90
CA ARG A 26 6.55 -15.75 2.53
C ARG A 26 6.63 -14.42 1.76
N VAL A 27 6.35 -13.30 2.43
CA VAL A 27 6.51 -11.96 1.84
C VAL A 27 7.98 -11.69 1.51
N ALA A 28 8.89 -12.00 2.45
CA ALA A 28 10.34 -11.84 2.25
C ALA A 28 10.88 -12.67 1.06
N ARG A 29 10.40 -13.91 0.90
CA ARG A 29 10.79 -14.76 -0.25
C ARG A 29 10.24 -14.23 -1.57
N ALA A 30 8.99 -13.74 -1.60
CA ALA A 30 8.37 -13.20 -2.81
C ALA A 30 9.09 -11.94 -3.33
N ALA A 31 9.81 -11.21 -2.47
CA ALA A 31 10.62 -10.07 -2.87
C ALA A 31 11.80 -10.43 -3.82
N GLN A 32 12.17 -11.71 -3.89
CA GLN A 32 13.13 -12.21 -4.89
C GLN A 32 12.52 -12.32 -6.30
N THR A 33 11.20 -12.29 -6.38
CA THR A 33 10.44 -12.49 -7.62
C THR A 33 9.78 -11.20 -8.10
N ALA A 34 9.21 -10.42 -7.20
CA ALA A 34 8.49 -9.17 -7.51
C ALA A 34 8.91 -8.04 -6.59
N GLU A 35 8.81 -6.80 -7.06
CA GLU A 35 8.95 -5.63 -6.20
C GLU A 35 7.73 -5.52 -5.28
N ILE A 36 7.99 -5.33 -3.97
CA ILE A 36 6.94 -5.26 -2.94
C ILE A 36 7.12 -4.00 -2.10
N TRP A 37 6.02 -3.25 -1.96
CA TRP A 37 5.86 -2.22 -0.95
C TRP A 37 4.86 -2.72 0.09
N ALA A 38 5.30 -2.86 1.35
CA ALA A 38 4.47 -3.37 2.44
C ALA A 38 3.99 -2.25 3.34
N ILE A 39 2.68 -2.19 3.61
CA ILE A 39 2.06 -1.23 4.52
C ILE A 39 2.04 -1.86 5.91
N ILE A 40 2.71 -1.23 6.86
CA ILE A 40 2.88 -1.68 8.24
C ILE A 40 1.89 -0.95 9.14
N ASN A 41 0.98 -1.70 9.75
CA ASN A 41 -0.11 -1.16 10.57
C ASN A 41 -0.19 -1.87 11.94
N PRO A 42 0.67 -1.51 12.91
CA PRO A 42 0.71 -2.21 14.20
C PRO A 42 -0.55 -2.07 15.06
N ALA A 43 -1.21 -0.91 15.02
CA ALA A 43 -2.31 -0.57 15.94
C ALA A 43 -3.27 0.47 15.34
N SER A 44 -3.73 0.29 14.08
CA SER A 44 -4.45 1.31 13.31
C SER A 44 -3.67 2.64 13.25
N GLY A 45 -2.36 2.51 13.11
CA GLY A 45 -1.32 3.51 13.22
C GLY A 45 -0.07 2.90 13.86
N PRO A 46 0.92 3.70 14.27
CA PRO A 46 2.14 3.19 14.89
C PRO A 46 1.92 2.59 16.28
N GLY A 47 0.95 3.08 17.05
CA GLY A 47 0.65 2.66 18.43
C GLY A 47 1.73 2.98 19.46
N GLY A 48 2.94 3.34 19.04
CA GLY A 48 4.13 3.58 19.85
C GLY A 48 5.37 2.92 19.22
N PRO A 49 6.49 2.80 19.97
CA PRO A 49 7.66 2.07 19.52
C PRO A 49 7.33 0.61 19.15
N PRO A 50 7.94 0.04 18.10
CA PRO A 50 7.69 -1.35 17.73
C PRO A 50 8.14 -2.30 18.85
N ASN A 51 7.27 -3.25 19.20
CA ASN A 51 7.64 -4.32 20.13
C ASN A 51 8.63 -5.30 19.47
N SER A 52 9.14 -6.27 20.25
CA SER A 52 10.15 -7.22 19.79
C SER A 52 9.72 -8.03 18.56
N ASP A 53 8.41 -8.33 18.43
CA ASP A 53 7.89 -9.11 17.32
C ASP A 53 7.93 -8.30 16.02
N TYR A 54 7.48 -7.04 16.08
CA TYR A 54 7.61 -6.10 14.96
C TYR A 54 9.06 -5.79 14.63
N GLN A 55 9.93 -5.57 15.64
CA GLN A 55 11.36 -5.33 15.39
C GLN A 55 12.00 -6.45 14.57
N ARG A 56 11.67 -7.71 14.93
CA ARG A 56 12.13 -8.89 14.18
C ARG A 56 11.55 -8.92 12.78
N GLY A 57 10.24 -8.84 12.64
CA GLY A 57 9.58 -8.91 11.33
C GLY A 57 10.03 -7.79 10.38
N LEU A 58 10.11 -6.55 10.87
CA LEU A 58 10.60 -5.41 10.08
C LEU A 58 12.05 -5.60 9.63
N SER A 59 12.92 -6.16 10.51
CA SER A 59 14.30 -6.47 10.17
C SER A 59 14.41 -7.50 9.06
N ASP A 60 13.55 -8.53 9.09
CA ASP A 60 13.48 -9.57 8.06
C ASP A 60 13.03 -8.99 6.70
N LEU A 61 11.98 -8.15 6.70
CA LEU A 61 11.51 -7.48 5.48
C LEU A 61 12.56 -6.50 4.93
N ARG A 62 13.24 -5.76 5.80
CA ARG A 62 14.35 -4.88 5.41
C ARG A 62 15.48 -5.66 4.75
N ALA A 63 15.87 -6.79 5.33
CA ALA A 63 16.92 -7.66 4.78
C ALA A 63 16.53 -8.23 3.40
N ALA A 64 15.25 -8.45 3.16
CA ALA A 64 14.71 -8.87 1.86
C ALA A 64 14.60 -7.72 0.83
N GLY A 65 14.90 -6.47 1.21
CA GLY A 65 14.83 -5.31 0.32
C GLY A 65 13.44 -4.74 0.11
N ILE A 66 12.46 -5.14 0.91
CA ILE A 66 11.07 -4.66 0.82
C ILE A 66 10.99 -3.19 1.24
N PHE A 67 10.31 -2.37 0.43
CA PHE A 67 10.00 -1.01 0.80
C PHE A 67 8.82 -0.98 1.77
N MET A 68 9.00 -0.38 2.95
CA MET A 68 7.97 -0.37 3.98
C MET A 68 7.39 1.02 4.18
N LEU A 69 6.05 1.07 4.27
CA LEU A 69 5.24 2.26 4.51
C LEU A 69 4.59 2.16 5.90
N GLY A 70 4.66 3.22 6.69
CA GLY A 70 3.90 3.32 7.95
C GLY A 70 2.47 3.77 7.69
N TYR A 71 1.49 3.05 8.21
CA TYR A 71 0.07 3.37 8.10
C TYR A 71 -0.34 4.49 9.04
N VAL A 72 -1.07 5.48 8.53
CA VAL A 72 -1.67 6.57 9.32
C VAL A 72 -3.08 6.87 8.81
N TRP A 73 -4.09 6.76 9.69
CA TRP A 73 -5.47 7.10 9.38
C TRP A 73 -5.72 8.60 9.48
N THR A 74 -6.35 9.21 8.46
CA THR A 74 -6.64 10.66 8.42
C THR A 74 -8.11 11.02 8.65
N ASN A 75 -8.99 10.02 8.73
CA ASN A 75 -10.43 10.20 8.91
C ASN A 75 -11.03 11.21 7.90
N TYR A 76 -10.70 11.04 6.62
CA TYR A 76 -11.15 11.90 5.51
C TYR A 76 -10.85 13.39 5.72
N GLY A 77 -9.76 13.68 6.43
CA GLY A 77 -9.34 15.05 6.79
C GLY A 77 -9.90 15.55 8.12
N ALA A 78 -10.79 14.80 8.77
CA ALA A 78 -11.38 15.22 10.05
C ALA A 78 -10.45 15.00 11.27
N LYS A 79 -9.40 14.18 11.14
CA LYS A 79 -8.40 14.00 12.19
C LYS A 79 -7.53 15.27 12.27
N PRO A 80 -7.29 15.83 13.48
CA PRO A 80 -6.45 17.01 13.62
C PRO A 80 -5.05 16.80 13.04
N LEU A 81 -4.52 17.80 12.33
CA LEU A 81 -3.16 17.76 11.77
C LEU A 81 -2.11 17.43 12.82
N SER A 82 -2.24 17.98 14.05
CA SER A 82 -1.33 17.69 15.16
C SER A 82 -1.26 16.20 15.49
N ASP A 83 -2.40 15.51 15.45
CA ASP A 83 -2.49 14.09 15.83
C ASP A 83 -1.91 13.21 14.73
N VAL A 84 -2.19 13.55 13.45
CA VAL A 84 -1.60 12.85 12.31
C VAL A 84 -0.08 13.04 12.29
N LYS A 85 0.41 14.26 12.52
CA LYS A 85 1.84 14.56 12.61
C LYS A 85 2.52 13.81 13.76
N ALA A 86 1.87 13.70 14.91
CA ALA A 86 2.40 12.93 16.04
C ALA A 86 2.61 11.45 15.69
N GLU A 87 1.69 10.84 14.91
CA GLU A 87 1.89 9.46 14.42
C GLU A 87 3.03 9.36 13.40
N VAL A 88 3.18 10.34 12.52
CA VAL A 88 4.33 10.42 11.61
C VAL A 88 5.65 10.54 12.38
N ASP A 89 5.68 11.32 13.49
CA ASP A 89 6.84 11.44 14.36
C ASP A 89 7.22 10.10 15.02
N VAL A 90 6.23 9.32 15.45
CA VAL A 90 6.49 7.97 16.00
C VAL A 90 7.13 7.06 14.94
N TYR A 91 6.62 7.08 13.69
CA TYR A 91 7.27 6.33 12.61
C TYR A 91 8.69 6.82 12.33
N ALA A 92 8.90 8.13 12.31
CA ALA A 92 10.22 8.71 12.06
C ALA A 92 11.24 8.32 13.14
N GLU A 93 10.84 8.42 14.41
CA GLU A 93 11.73 8.14 15.53
C GLU A 93 12.01 6.65 15.73
N TYR A 94 10.98 5.81 15.63
CA TYR A 94 11.08 4.42 16.07
C TYR A 94 11.07 3.37 14.96
N PHE A 95 10.55 3.69 13.76
CA PHE A 95 10.41 2.70 12.68
C PHE A 95 11.40 2.90 11.53
N ILE A 96 11.89 4.13 11.27
CA ILE A 96 12.95 4.36 10.30
C ILE A 96 14.20 3.50 10.60
N PRO A 97 14.65 3.33 11.87
CA PRO A 97 15.76 2.44 12.18
C PRO A 97 15.56 0.99 11.73
N TYR A 98 14.31 0.53 11.64
CA TYR A 98 13.95 -0.81 11.16
C TYR A 98 13.61 -0.86 9.66
N GLY A 99 13.75 0.26 8.94
CA GLY A 99 13.63 0.30 7.49
C GLY A 99 12.31 0.79 6.92
N VAL A 100 11.40 1.33 7.74
CA VAL A 100 10.21 2.05 7.22
C VAL A 100 10.70 3.34 6.58
N ARG A 101 10.35 3.57 5.30
CA ARG A 101 10.87 4.68 4.50
C ARG A 101 9.78 5.51 3.82
N GLY A 102 8.52 5.19 4.04
CA GLY A 102 7.40 5.96 3.50
C GLY A 102 6.22 5.98 4.46
N ILE A 103 5.23 6.80 4.14
CA ILE A 103 3.97 6.90 4.87
C ILE A 103 2.82 6.54 3.92
N PHE A 104 1.88 5.77 4.43
CA PHE A 104 0.60 5.47 3.80
C PHE A 104 -0.50 6.18 4.59
N TYR A 105 -1.01 7.28 4.03
CA TYR A 105 -2.17 7.96 4.59
C TYR A 105 -3.44 7.29 4.10
N ASP A 106 -4.22 6.76 5.03
CA ASP A 106 -5.49 6.11 4.76
C ASP A 106 -6.69 7.00 5.11
N GLY A 107 -7.87 6.67 4.54
CA GLY A 107 -9.06 7.49 4.70
C GLY A 107 -8.86 8.92 4.19
N VAL A 108 -8.28 9.07 3.01
CA VAL A 108 -8.02 10.36 2.38
C VAL A 108 -9.30 10.91 1.77
N ASN A 109 -9.58 12.20 2.01
CA ASN A 109 -10.68 12.91 1.34
C ASN A 109 -10.29 13.21 -0.11
N SER A 110 -11.13 12.77 -1.05
CA SER A 110 -10.85 12.89 -2.48
C SER A 110 -11.12 14.27 -3.08
N SER A 111 -11.77 15.17 -2.34
CA SER A 111 -12.14 16.51 -2.81
C SER A 111 -10.97 17.50 -2.75
N ALA A 112 -10.82 18.35 -3.77
CA ALA A 112 -9.86 19.44 -3.81
C ALA A 112 -9.97 20.42 -2.61
N ALA A 113 -11.11 20.50 -1.96
CA ALA A 113 -11.29 21.32 -0.76
C ALA A 113 -10.35 20.90 0.39
N TRP A 114 -9.92 19.66 0.41
CA TRP A 114 -9.00 19.10 1.42
C TRP A 114 -7.53 19.09 0.99
N LEU A 115 -7.24 19.55 -0.21
CA LEU A 115 -5.88 19.61 -0.74
C LEU A 115 -4.90 20.38 0.17
N PRO A 116 -5.24 21.51 0.81
CA PRO A 116 -4.34 22.18 1.76
C PRO A 116 -3.93 21.29 2.95
N TYR A 117 -4.87 20.49 3.48
CA TYR A 117 -4.61 19.57 4.58
C TYR A 117 -3.59 18.49 4.18
N TYR A 118 -3.80 17.84 3.03
CA TYR A 118 -2.89 16.78 2.56
C TYR A 118 -1.57 17.32 2.02
N ARG A 119 -1.53 18.54 1.50
CA ARG A 119 -0.27 19.21 1.14
C ARG A 119 0.63 19.40 2.36
N GLU A 120 0.04 19.83 3.49
CA GLU A 120 0.76 19.99 4.74
C GLU A 120 1.29 18.65 5.26
N LEU A 121 0.48 17.60 5.25
CA LEU A 121 0.90 16.25 5.66
C LEU A 121 1.98 15.67 4.74
N TYR A 122 1.85 15.88 3.43
CA TYR A 122 2.86 15.46 2.46
C TYR A 122 4.21 16.13 2.73
N ALA A 123 4.21 17.45 2.86
CA ALA A 123 5.42 18.23 3.15
C ALA A 123 6.05 17.78 4.49
N TYR A 124 5.22 17.57 5.51
CA TYR A 124 5.69 17.13 6.83
C TYR A 124 6.35 15.75 6.78
N ALA A 125 5.73 14.77 6.10
CA ALA A 125 6.34 13.46 5.94
C ALA A 125 7.69 13.54 5.21
N LYS A 126 7.80 14.36 4.16
CA LYS A 126 9.06 14.60 3.45
C LYS A 126 10.12 15.26 4.34
N GLU A 127 9.74 16.24 5.15
CA GLU A 127 10.62 16.89 6.14
C GLU A 127 11.17 15.89 7.16
N LYS A 128 10.35 14.92 7.58
CA LYS A 128 10.77 13.84 8.51
C LYS A 128 11.62 12.75 7.85
N GLY A 129 11.92 12.86 6.56
CA GLY A 129 12.84 11.97 5.85
C GLY A 129 12.17 10.78 5.14
N PHE A 130 10.84 10.76 5.05
CA PHE A 130 10.15 9.72 4.29
C PHE A 130 10.28 9.93 2.79
N ALA A 131 10.79 8.92 2.10
CA ALA A 131 11.06 8.98 0.66
C ALA A 131 9.77 8.96 -0.17
N GLN A 132 8.73 8.26 0.30
CA GLN A 132 7.48 8.08 -0.43
C GLN A 132 6.27 8.35 0.48
N VAL A 133 5.24 8.95 -0.11
CA VAL A 133 3.95 9.19 0.52
C VAL A 133 2.86 8.64 -0.39
N VAL A 134 2.11 7.67 0.11
CA VAL A 134 0.95 7.09 -0.58
C VAL A 134 -0.32 7.68 0.03
N LEU A 135 -1.24 8.14 -0.82
CA LEU A 135 -2.57 8.60 -0.41
C LEU A 135 -3.61 7.55 -0.78
N ASN A 136 -4.43 7.14 0.17
CA ASN A 136 -5.52 6.19 -0.06
C ASN A 136 -6.90 6.82 0.17
N PRO A 137 -7.52 7.40 -0.86
CA PRO A 137 -8.94 7.73 -0.83
C PRO A 137 -9.85 6.51 -1.09
N GLY A 138 -9.29 5.36 -1.50
CA GLY A 138 -10.06 4.17 -1.92
C GLY A 138 -10.88 4.36 -3.19
N THR A 139 -10.82 5.52 -3.79
CA THR A 139 -11.59 5.94 -4.97
C THR A 139 -10.80 6.96 -5.80
N THR A 140 -11.37 7.38 -6.92
CA THR A 140 -10.79 8.45 -7.73
C THR A 140 -10.71 9.76 -6.93
N ILE A 141 -9.64 10.52 -7.14
CA ILE A 141 -9.36 11.78 -6.43
C ILE A 141 -9.46 12.95 -7.41
N ASP A 142 -9.68 14.16 -6.88
CA ASP A 142 -9.60 15.37 -7.70
C ASP A 142 -8.21 15.50 -8.33
N GLU A 143 -8.17 15.82 -9.63
CA GLU A 143 -6.93 15.89 -10.41
C GLU A 143 -5.94 16.94 -9.88
N ASP A 144 -6.40 17.91 -9.09
CA ASP A 144 -5.53 18.93 -8.49
C ASP A 144 -4.48 18.32 -7.53
N TYR A 145 -4.76 17.20 -6.88
CA TYR A 145 -3.75 16.46 -6.11
C TYR A 145 -2.56 16.03 -6.97
N LEU A 146 -2.83 15.59 -8.18
CA LEU A 146 -1.79 15.17 -9.14
C LEU A 146 -1.05 16.37 -9.73
N ARG A 147 -1.78 17.44 -10.10
CA ARG A 147 -1.21 18.66 -10.67
C ARG A 147 -0.27 19.36 -9.70
N GLU A 148 -0.64 19.39 -8.42
CA GLU A 148 0.17 20.02 -7.38
C GLU A 148 1.22 19.06 -6.78
N GLY A 149 1.23 17.80 -7.20
CA GLY A 149 2.20 16.81 -6.74
C GLY A 149 2.03 16.42 -5.27
N VAL A 150 0.82 16.48 -4.76
CA VAL A 150 0.50 16.04 -3.40
C VAL A 150 0.29 14.53 -3.39
N GLY A 151 1.20 13.82 -2.71
CA GLY A 151 1.30 12.36 -2.76
C GLY A 151 2.19 11.88 -3.93
N ASP A 152 3.00 10.86 -3.67
CA ASP A 152 3.82 10.21 -4.70
C ASP A 152 3.02 9.14 -5.45
N VAL A 153 2.18 8.39 -4.73
CA VAL A 153 1.26 7.37 -5.26
C VAL A 153 -0.14 7.59 -4.70
N ILE A 154 -1.16 7.37 -5.50
CA ILE A 154 -2.57 7.50 -5.11
C ILE A 154 -3.29 6.19 -5.38
N VAL A 155 -3.96 5.64 -4.36
CA VAL A 155 -4.84 4.48 -4.49
C VAL A 155 -6.17 4.96 -5.07
N VAL A 156 -6.37 4.73 -6.37
CA VAL A 156 -7.55 5.22 -7.10
C VAL A 156 -8.71 4.23 -7.12
N PHE A 157 -8.53 3.07 -6.52
CA PHE A 157 -9.56 2.06 -6.34
C PHE A 157 -9.19 1.13 -5.18
N GLU A 158 -10.11 0.95 -4.22
CA GLU A 158 -10.06 -0.08 -3.18
C GLU A 158 -11.47 -0.59 -2.94
N ASP A 159 -11.80 -1.76 -3.49
CA ASP A 159 -13.11 -2.40 -3.37
C ASP A 159 -13.05 -3.87 -3.83
N ASN A 160 -14.20 -4.55 -3.78
CA ASN A 160 -14.32 -5.94 -4.21
C ASN A 160 -14.17 -6.12 -5.72
N TYR A 161 -13.89 -7.35 -6.11
CA TYR A 161 -13.67 -7.74 -7.50
C TYR A 161 -14.90 -7.49 -8.39
N THR A 162 -16.13 -7.68 -7.89
CA THR A 162 -17.36 -7.42 -8.65
C THR A 162 -17.48 -5.94 -9.00
N ASN A 163 -17.24 -5.06 -8.04
CA ASN A 163 -17.24 -3.61 -8.26
C ASN A 163 -16.09 -3.20 -9.19
N PHE A 164 -14.92 -3.84 -9.08
CA PHE A 164 -13.80 -3.61 -10.00
C PHE A 164 -14.18 -3.92 -11.46
N LEU A 165 -14.87 -5.03 -11.72
CA LEU A 165 -15.28 -5.40 -13.08
C LEU A 165 -16.23 -4.38 -13.73
N ALA A 166 -17.03 -3.67 -12.92
CA ALA A 166 -17.96 -2.62 -13.34
C ALA A 166 -17.32 -1.21 -13.34
N HIS A 167 -16.12 -1.06 -12.76
CA HIS A 167 -15.50 0.25 -12.55
C HIS A 167 -14.93 0.84 -13.84
N THR A 168 -15.08 2.14 -13.99
CA THR A 168 -14.46 2.92 -15.07
C THR A 168 -13.56 3.99 -14.48
N PHE A 169 -12.27 3.91 -14.78
CA PHE A 169 -11.29 4.90 -14.37
C PHE A 169 -11.43 6.18 -15.19
N PRO A 170 -11.32 7.37 -14.57
CA PRO A 170 -11.30 8.64 -15.29
C PRO A 170 -10.11 8.72 -16.26
N ASP A 171 -10.27 9.48 -17.33
CA ASP A 171 -9.25 9.61 -18.38
C ASP A 171 -7.91 10.13 -17.86
N TYR A 172 -7.91 10.97 -16.82
CA TYR A 172 -6.67 11.49 -16.26
C TYR A 172 -5.74 10.38 -15.75
N VAL A 173 -6.26 9.25 -15.25
CA VAL A 173 -5.44 8.14 -14.78
C VAL A 173 -4.53 7.58 -15.89
N ARG A 174 -4.92 7.75 -17.15
CA ARG A 174 -4.11 7.33 -18.32
C ARG A 174 -3.14 8.40 -18.82
N ARG A 175 -3.26 9.65 -18.32
CA ARG A 175 -2.41 10.77 -18.75
C ARG A 175 -1.15 10.96 -17.91
N TYR A 176 -1.17 10.44 -16.68
CA TYR A 176 -0.02 10.47 -15.77
C TYR A 176 0.75 9.14 -15.83
N PRO A 177 2.02 9.12 -15.42
CA PRO A 177 2.78 7.87 -15.31
C PRO A 177 2.08 6.85 -14.41
N LYS A 178 2.06 5.59 -14.83
CA LYS A 178 1.39 4.50 -14.08
C LYS A 178 1.89 4.35 -12.65
N GLU A 179 3.13 4.73 -12.40
CA GLU A 179 3.79 4.73 -11.08
C GLU A 179 3.15 5.72 -10.09
N ARG A 180 2.25 6.57 -10.57
CA ARG A 180 1.46 7.47 -9.71
C ARG A 180 0.21 6.84 -9.14
N PHE A 181 -0.15 5.62 -9.57
CA PHE A 181 -1.43 5.01 -9.23
C PHE A 181 -1.30 3.62 -8.67
N ALA A 182 -2.17 3.34 -7.68
CA ALA A 182 -2.36 2.04 -7.07
C ALA A 182 -3.83 1.61 -7.10
N ILE A 183 -4.05 0.29 -7.09
CA ILE A 183 -5.34 -0.33 -6.82
C ILE A 183 -5.19 -1.48 -5.84
N LEU A 184 -6.19 -1.65 -4.97
CA LEU A 184 -6.33 -2.74 -4.02
C LEU A 184 -7.66 -3.42 -4.29
N VAL A 185 -7.64 -4.71 -4.63
CA VAL A 185 -8.86 -5.46 -5.01
C VAL A 185 -8.99 -6.71 -4.15
N TRP A 186 -10.05 -6.77 -3.36
CA TRP A 186 -10.36 -7.93 -2.52
C TRP A 186 -11.46 -8.82 -3.11
N GLY A 187 -11.60 -10.05 -2.60
CA GLY A 187 -12.55 -11.02 -3.13
C GLY A 187 -12.22 -11.47 -4.56
N VAL A 188 -10.95 -11.43 -4.95
CA VAL A 188 -10.44 -11.93 -6.25
C VAL A 188 -10.22 -13.43 -6.10
N PRO A 189 -11.04 -14.30 -6.72
CA PRO A 189 -11.17 -15.68 -6.28
C PRO A 189 -9.94 -16.56 -6.57
N ASP A 190 -9.17 -16.22 -7.59
CA ASP A 190 -8.03 -17.02 -8.04
C ASP A 190 -7.04 -16.21 -8.88
N LEU A 191 -5.93 -16.85 -9.26
CA LEU A 191 -4.88 -16.22 -10.04
C LEU A 191 -5.33 -15.79 -11.44
N SER A 192 -6.28 -16.49 -12.07
CA SER A 192 -6.82 -16.10 -13.38
C SER A 192 -7.63 -14.80 -13.30
N ALA A 193 -8.41 -14.63 -12.25
CA ALA A 193 -9.11 -13.38 -11.97
C ALA A 193 -8.13 -12.23 -11.65
N ALA A 194 -7.05 -12.52 -10.93
CA ALA A 194 -5.99 -11.55 -10.67
C ALA A 194 -5.26 -11.13 -11.97
N GLU A 195 -5.04 -12.05 -12.90
CA GLU A 195 -4.52 -11.73 -14.25
C GLU A 195 -5.48 -10.82 -15.02
N GLU A 196 -6.79 -11.05 -14.92
CA GLU A 196 -7.81 -10.16 -15.51
C GLU A 196 -7.70 -8.74 -14.96
N VAL A 197 -7.48 -8.57 -13.64
CA VAL A 197 -7.24 -7.26 -13.02
C VAL A 197 -6.05 -6.58 -13.68
N LEU A 198 -4.93 -7.28 -13.82
CA LEU A 198 -3.72 -6.72 -14.46
C LEU A 198 -3.95 -6.33 -15.91
N ARG A 199 -4.68 -7.15 -16.67
CA ARG A 199 -4.96 -6.93 -18.08
C ARG A 199 -5.85 -5.71 -18.32
N ARG A 200 -6.81 -5.46 -17.42
CA ARG A 200 -7.70 -4.29 -17.47
C ARG A 200 -7.03 -2.98 -17.04
N THR A 201 -5.92 -3.04 -16.31
CA THR A 201 -5.27 -1.88 -15.70
C THR A 201 -3.81 -1.70 -16.12
N PRO A 202 -3.48 -1.69 -17.45
CA PRO A 202 -2.09 -1.52 -17.90
C PRO A 202 -1.46 -0.18 -17.50
N PHE A 203 -2.30 0.78 -17.14
CA PHE A 203 -1.96 2.16 -16.73
C PHE A 203 -1.83 2.32 -15.20
N ILE A 204 -1.82 1.22 -14.42
CA ILE A 204 -1.62 1.21 -12.97
C ILE A 204 -0.28 0.56 -12.64
N GLY A 205 0.54 1.23 -11.82
CA GLY A 205 1.87 0.77 -11.44
C GLY A 205 1.91 -0.10 -10.20
N PHE A 206 0.99 0.13 -9.26
CA PHE A 206 0.93 -0.61 -7.99
C PHE A 206 -0.39 -1.38 -7.89
N VAL A 207 -0.33 -2.67 -7.64
CA VAL A 207 -1.53 -3.52 -7.59
C VAL A 207 -1.41 -4.52 -6.46
N HIS A 208 -2.50 -4.74 -5.73
CA HIS A 208 -2.65 -5.94 -4.91
C HIS A 208 -4.03 -6.57 -5.13
N CYS A 209 -4.05 -7.90 -5.17
CA CYS A 209 -5.26 -8.72 -5.25
C CYS A 209 -5.24 -9.76 -4.14
N THR A 210 -6.38 -9.97 -3.48
CA THR A 210 -6.56 -11.04 -2.50
C THR A 210 -7.90 -11.72 -2.67
N ASP A 211 -7.97 -13.02 -2.37
CA ASP A 211 -9.20 -13.79 -2.27
C ASP A 211 -9.90 -13.61 -0.91
N ASP A 212 -9.23 -12.92 0.02
CA ASP A 212 -9.81 -12.57 1.31
C ASP A 212 -10.98 -11.59 1.17
N THR A 213 -11.82 -11.52 2.19
CA THR A 213 -13.08 -10.76 2.19
C THR A 213 -13.36 -10.14 3.56
N PRO A 214 -14.25 -9.11 3.66
CA PRO A 214 -14.65 -8.54 4.93
C PRO A 214 -15.09 -9.59 5.97
N PRO A 215 -14.85 -9.34 7.28
CA PRO A 215 -14.64 -8.01 7.88
C PRO A 215 -13.21 -7.48 7.87
N ASN A 216 -12.21 -8.25 7.46
CA ASN A 216 -10.81 -7.80 7.40
C ASN A 216 -10.11 -8.50 6.24
N GLU A 217 -10.19 -7.91 5.07
CA GLU A 217 -9.70 -8.42 3.80
C GLU A 217 -8.16 -8.40 3.66
N TRP A 218 -7.46 -7.87 4.67
CA TRP A 218 -6.00 -7.67 4.63
C TRP A 218 -5.26 -8.40 5.75
N ASP A 219 -5.91 -9.32 6.48
CA ASP A 219 -5.34 -10.02 7.63
C ASP A 219 -4.69 -11.38 7.29
N THR A 220 -4.71 -11.76 6.02
CA THR A 220 -3.96 -12.92 5.51
C THR A 220 -3.41 -12.65 4.10
N LEU A 221 -2.37 -13.40 3.70
CA LEU A 221 -1.91 -13.38 2.31
C LEU A 221 -2.90 -14.16 1.43
N PRO A 222 -3.11 -13.75 0.17
CA PRO A 222 -3.98 -14.51 -0.74
C PRO A 222 -3.52 -15.97 -0.87
N SER A 223 -4.46 -16.87 -1.05
CA SER A 223 -4.17 -18.31 -1.19
C SER A 223 -3.21 -18.61 -2.35
N TYR A 224 -3.19 -17.73 -3.36
CA TYR A 224 -2.33 -17.81 -4.55
C TYR A 224 -1.09 -16.89 -4.47
N TRP A 225 -0.61 -16.52 -3.27
CA TRP A 225 0.44 -15.51 -3.05
C TRP A 225 1.69 -15.69 -3.92
N GLU A 226 2.26 -16.89 -3.96
CA GLU A 226 3.47 -17.17 -4.73
C GLU A 226 3.22 -17.02 -6.25
N GLY A 227 2.06 -17.50 -6.72
CA GLY A 227 1.61 -17.31 -8.10
C GLY A 227 1.38 -15.84 -8.45
N TRP A 228 0.87 -15.05 -7.50
CA TRP A 228 0.68 -13.61 -7.66
C TRP A 228 2.00 -12.87 -7.88
N ALA A 229 3.02 -13.15 -7.07
CA ALA A 229 4.35 -12.58 -7.25
C ALA A 229 4.97 -12.95 -8.62
N GLU A 230 4.82 -14.20 -9.02
CA GLU A 230 5.32 -14.66 -10.32
C GLU A 230 4.57 -14.03 -11.51
N LEU A 231 3.27 -13.85 -11.41
CA LEU A 231 2.45 -13.20 -12.44
C LEU A 231 2.89 -11.75 -12.66
N LEU A 232 3.19 -11.01 -11.58
CA LEU A 232 3.71 -9.65 -11.68
C LEU A 232 5.11 -9.58 -12.30
N ARG A 233 5.97 -10.55 -12.00
CA ARG A 233 7.29 -10.68 -12.65
C ARG A 233 7.15 -10.88 -14.16
N GLN A 234 6.23 -11.75 -14.58
CA GLN A 234 5.99 -12.03 -16.00
C GLN A 234 5.42 -10.81 -16.73
N SER A 235 4.62 -9.98 -16.05
CA SER A 235 4.06 -8.75 -16.63
C SER A 235 5.14 -7.73 -17.05
N LEU A 236 6.40 -7.91 -16.63
CA LEU A 236 7.56 -7.14 -17.10
C LEU A 236 7.89 -7.39 -18.59
N TYR A 237 7.55 -8.56 -19.11
CA TYR A 237 7.93 -9.01 -20.45
C TYR A 237 6.81 -8.84 -21.50
N TYR A 238 5.58 -8.57 -21.07
CA TYR A 238 4.46 -8.26 -21.94
C TYR A 238 4.30 -6.73 -22.08
N VAL A 239 5.20 -6.10 -22.85
CA VAL A 239 4.94 -4.78 -23.44
C VAL A 239 4.42 -5.05 -24.83
N PRO A 240 3.17 -4.67 -25.17
CA PRO A 240 2.67 -4.78 -26.54
C PRO A 240 3.42 -3.83 -27.48
#